data_e73eb89b249b0b5b038d6a44950d0cf8
#
_entry.id   e73eb89b249b0b5b038d6a44950d0cf8
#
_cell.length_a   1.000
_cell.length_b   1.000
_cell.length_c   1.000
_cell.angle_alpha   90.00
_cell.angle_beta   90.00
_cell.angle_gamma   90.00
#
_symmetry.space_group_name_H-M   'P 1'
#
loop_
_entity.id
_entity.type
_entity.pdbx_description
1 polymer ?
#
loop_
_entity_poly.entity_id
_entity_poly.type
_entity_poly.pdbx_seq_one_letter_code
_entity_poly.pdbx_strand_id
1 'polypeptide(L)'
;IKDPTWTPTANIRKHYLAQGVTLPAVVPAGPENPMGLFAMRLSAGAGEYLIHGTNANFGIGMRVSSGCIRLRPDDIQALFNSVPKGTRVQIINEPIKYSVEPDGKRYVEVHQPLSRTDNDDPQTMPIALSAGVKAFMADGETDTAVVESAIVRRSGMPVLASKGMVASDAAPAAVAPLEASQAEEQTIPKLTQPGPIYSESH
;
A
#
# COMPACT_ATOMS: atom_id res chain seq x y z
N ILE A 1 10.90 -15.32 -2.94
CA ILE A 1 11.24 -15.95 -1.66
C ILE A 1 9.93 -16.34 -0.99
N LYS A 2 9.75 -17.61 -0.73
CA LYS A 2 8.69 -18.15 0.11
C LYS A 2 9.22 -18.32 1.51
N ASP A 3 8.40 -18.09 2.51
CA ASP A 3 8.75 -18.17 3.94
C ASP A 3 10.06 -17.41 4.26
N PRO A 4 10.08 -16.07 4.00
CA PRO A 4 11.30 -15.28 4.18
C PRO A 4 11.66 -15.16 5.66
N THR A 5 12.95 -15.11 5.96
CA THR A 5 13.45 -14.66 7.24
C THR A 5 13.58 -13.14 7.24
N TRP A 6 13.49 -12.51 8.40
CA TRP A 6 13.67 -11.07 8.55
C TRP A 6 14.82 -10.73 9.47
N THR A 7 15.74 -9.90 8.98
CA THR A 7 16.84 -9.37 9.77
C THR A 7 16.54 -7.92 10.10
N PRO A 8 16.15 -7.59 11.36
CA PRO A 8 15.89 -6.22 11.76
C PRO A 8 17.15 -5.37 11.62
N THR A 9 17.03 -4.16 11.09
CA THR A 9 18.14 -3.20 11.02
C THR A 9 18.57 -2.75 12.42
N ALA A 10 19.76 -2.16 12.54
CA ALA A 10 20.24 -1.64 13.80
C ALA A 10 19.28 -0.59 14.41
N ASN A 11 18.72 0.28 13.57
CA ASN A 11 17.76 1.30 14.00
C ASN A 11 16.46 0.68 14.52
N ILE A 12 15.93 -0.33 13.84
CA ILE A 12 14.74 -1.06 14.29
C ILE A 12 15.02 -1.73 15.64
N ARG A 13 16.14 -2.42 15.79
CA ARG A 13 16.51 -3.04 17.08
C ARG A 13 16.63 -2.02 18.20
N LYS A 14 17.28 -0.88 17.95
CA LYS A 14 17.41 0.23 18.92
C LYS A 14 16.04 0.77 19.34
N HIS A 15 15.13 0.94 18.39
CA HIS A 15 13.77 1.42 18.64
C HIS A 15 12.98 0.44 19.52
N TYR A 16 12.99 -0.86 19.21
CA TYR A 16 12.32 -1.87 20.02
C TYR A 16 12.95 -2.01 21.41
N LEU A 17 14.29 -1.92 21.50
CA LEU A 17 14.98 -1.96 22.79
C LEU A 17 14.57 -0.78 23.69
N ALA A 18 14.37 0.41 23.13
CA ALA A 18 13.86 1.56 23.87
C ALA A 18 12.45 1.35 24.44
N GLN A 19 11.69 0.41 23.87
CA GLN A 19 10.37 -0.02 24.34
C GLN A 19 10.43 -1.26 25.26
N GLY A 20 11.64 -1.68 25.66
CA GLY A 20 11.84 -2.86 26.50
C GLY A 20 11.76 -4.20 25.76
N VAL A 21 11.73 -4.19 24.43
CA VAL A 21 11.65 -5.41 23.60
C VAL A 21 12.98 -5.70 22.95
N THR A 22 13.53 -6.87 23.20
CA THR A 22 14.75 -7.35 22.54
C THR A 22 14.39 -8.22 21.34
N LEU A 23 14.66 -7.72 20.13
CA LEU A 23 14.46 -8.50 18.91
C LEU A 23 15.63 -9.47 18.68
N PRO A 24 15.36 -10.70 18.17
CA PRO A 24 16.42 -11.61 17.75
C PRO A 24 17.22 -11.02 16.58
N ALA A 25 18.43 -11.52 16.38
CA ALA A 25 19.26 -11.12 15.24
C ALA A 25 18.58 -11.40 13.90
N VAL A 26 17.89 -12.52 13.82
CA VAL A 26 17.06 -12.93 12.66
C VAL A 26 15.74 -13.46 13.21
N VAL A 27 14.64 -12.97 12.67
CA VAL A 27 13.30 -13.49 12.92
C VAL A 27 13.04 -14.58 11.88
N PRO A 28 12.75 -15.81 12.28
CA PRO A 28 12.46 -16.90 11.35
C PRO A 28 11.14 -16.65 10.61
N ALA A 29 10.87 -17.42 9.56
CA ALA A 29 9.56 -17.45 8.94
C ALA A 29 8.49 -17.89 9.96
N GLY A 30 7.32 -17.30 9.87
CA GLY A 30 6.21 -17.60 10.77
C GLY A 30 5.31 -16.41 11.06
N PRO A 31 4.33 -16.59 11.96
CA PRO A 31 3.31 -15.57 12.28
C PRO A 31 3.89 -14.26 12.83
N GLU A 32 5.02 -14.34 13.53
CA GLU A 32 5.70 -13.19 14.13
C GLU A 32 6.58 -12.43 13.13
N ASN A 33 6.74 -12.95 11.90
CA ASN A 33 7.60 -12.33 10.91
C ASN A 33 6.85 -11.22 10.15
N PRO A 34 7.29 -9.95 10.26
CA PRO A 34 6.62 -8.83 9.60
C PRO A 34 6.72 -8.85 8.07
N MET A 35 7.51 -9.77 7.49
CA MET A 35 7.60 -9.96 6.04
C MET A 35 6.45 -10.80 5.48
N GLY A 36 5.66 -11.47 6.34
CA GLY A 36 4.64 -12.40 5.92
C GLY A 36 5.23 -13.66 5.25
N LEU A 37 4.42 -14.34 4.44
CA LEU A 37 4.77 -15.65 3.84
C LEU A 37 5.52 -15.54 2.51
N PHE A 38 5.47 -14.37 1.84
CA PHE A 38 6.07 -14.18 0.52
C PHE A 38 6.80 -12.83 0.43
N ALA A 39 7.94 -12.83 -0.24
CA ALA A 39 8.70 -11.62 -0.54
C ALA A 39 9.33 -11.71 -1.93
N MET A 40 9.29 -10.60 -2.66
CA MET A 40 9.88 -10.44 -3.99
C MET A 40 10.95 -9.35 -3.90
N ARG A 41 12.20 -9.74 -4.21
CA ARG A 41 13.33 -8.82 -4.16
C ARG A 41 13.36 -7.94 -5.42
N LEU A 42 13.51 -6.65 -5.25
CA LEU A 42 13.76 -5.69 -6.32
C LEU A 42 15.27 -5.61 -6.59
N SER A 43 15.64 -5.33 -7.84
CA SER A 43 17.05 -5.12 -8.23
C SER A 43 17.54 -3.70 -7.93
N ALA A 44 16.67 -2.81 -7.45
CA ALA A 44 17.07 -1.47 -7.03
C ALA A 44 17.94 -1.51 -5.76
N GLY A 45 18.86 -0.56 -5.65
CA GLY A 45 19.83 -0.53 -4.57
C GLY A 45 20.76 -1.75 -4.59
N ALA A 46 21.17 -2.21 -3.41
CA ALA A 46 21.91 -3.46 -3.23
C ALA A 46 20.98 -4.67 -3.03
N GLY A 47 19.70 -4.56 -3.40
CA GLY A 47 18.69 -5.60 -3.24
C GLY A 47 18.02 -5.63 -1.86
N GLU A 48 18.10 -4.52 -1.13
CA GLU A 48 17.44 -4.33 0.17
C GLU A 48 15.94 -4.02 0.04
N TYR A 49 15.48 -3.57 -1.14
CA TYR A 49 14.08 -3.26 -1.36
C TYR A 49 13.28 -4.49 -1.79
N LEU A 50 12.13 -4.64 -1.17
CA LEU A 50 11.25 -5.80 -1.34
C LEU A 50 9.81 -5.36 -1.55
N ILE A 51 9.07 -6.17 -2.30
CA ILE A 51 7.61 -6.23 -2.24
C ILE A 51 7.30 -7.47 -1.41
N HIS A 52 6.60 -7.33 -0.29
CA HIS A 52 6.41 -8.42 0.64
C HIS A 52 5.03 -8.40 1.30
N GLY A 53 4.65 -9.50 1.90
CA GLY A 53 3.45 -9.60 2.72
C GLY A 53 3.58 -8.88 4.05
N THR A 54 2.69 -9.20 4.94
CA THR A 54 2.73 -8.71 6.31
C THR A 54 2.04 -9.72 7.24
N ASN A 55 2.42 -9.71 8.50
CA ASN A 55 1.69 -10.40 9.57
C ASN A 55 0.65 -9.50 10.24
N ALA A 56 0.59 -8.20 9.84
CA ALA A 56 -0.37 -7.24 10.36
C ALA A 56 -0.85 -6.34 9.22
N ASN A 57 -2.17 -6.25 9.03
CA ASN A 57 -2.77 -5.45 7.97
C ASN A 57 -2.64 -3.93 8.19
N PHE A 58 -2.21 -3.53 9.37
CA PHE A 58 -1.91 -2.13 9.68
C PHE A 58 -0.73 -1.63 8.85
N GLY A 59 -0.85 -0.42 8.30
CA GLY A 59 0.21 0.23 7.54
C GLY A 59 0.27 -0.13 6.05
N ILE A 60 -0.63 -1.00 5.54
CA ILE A 60 -0.78 -1.21 4.10
C ILE A 60 -1.31 0.08 3.46
N GLY A 61 -0.67 0.52 2.37
CA GLY A 61 -0.98 1.79 1.72
C GLY A 61 -0.39 3.03 2.42
N MET A 62 0.26 2.85 3.57
CA MET A 62 0.87 3.95 4.33
C MET A 62 2.40 3.99 4.12
N ARG A 63 2.99 5.16 4.32
CA ARG A 63 4.45 5.39 4.27
C ARG A 63 5.09 5.07 5.62
N VAL A 64 5.13 3.79 5.98
CA VAL A 64 5.62 3.31 7.29
C VAL A 64 6.83 2.39 7.16
N SER A 65 7.43 2.29 5.99
CA SER A 65 8.62 1.46 5.73
C SER A 65 9.78 2.32 5.24
N SER A 66 10.98 1.79 5.33
CA SER A 66 12.20 2.40 4.76
C SER A 66 12.39 2.09 3.27
N GLY A 67 11.29 1.93 2.51
CA GLY A 67 11.29 1.72 1.06
C GLY A 67 10.72 0.38 0.59
N CYS A 68 10.45 -0.57 1.47
CA CYS A 68 9.74 -1.80 1.11
C CYS A 68 8.25 -1.54 0.87
N ILE A 69 7.65 -2.29 -0.05
CA ILE A 69 6.23 -2.21 -0.39
C ILE A 69 5.50 -3.37 0.28
N ARG A 70 4.49 -3.06 1.08
CA ARG A 70 3.66 -4.06 1.79
C ARG A 70 2.38 -4.33 1.05
N LEU A 71 2.03 -5.61 0.91
CA LEU A 71 0.76 -6.08 0.39
C LEU A 71 0.04 -6.93 1.44
N ARG A 72 -1.27 -7.06 1.29
CA ARG A 72 -2.03 -8.03 2.07
C ARG A 72 -1.55 -9.45 1.78
N PRO A 73 -1.71 -10.40 2.71
CA PRO A 73 -1.24 -11.77 2.54
C PRO A 73 -1.71 -12.43 1.24
N ASP A 74 -2.99 -12.28 0.90
CA ASP A 74 -3.57 -12.88 -0.31
C ASP A 74 -3.06 -12.20 -1.59
N ASP A 75 -2.89 -10.87 -1.56
CA ASP A 75 -2.42 -10.09 -2.72
C ASP A 75 -0.97 -10.44 -3.06
N ILE A 76 -0.09 -10.52 -2.05
CA ILE A 76 1.30 -10.91 -2.31
C ILE A 76 1.41 -12.36 -2.76
N GLN A 77 0.58 -13.26 -2.26
CA GLN A 77 0.56 -14.65 -2.71
C GLN A 77 0.12 -14.76 -4.16
N ALA A 78 -0.95 -14.07 -4.55
CA ALA A 78 -1.41 -14.00 -5.93
C ALA A 78 -0.34 -13.41 -6.86
N LEU A 79 0.26 -12.30 -6.47
CA LEU A 79 1.32 -11.64 -7.22
C LEU A 79 2.55 -12.54 -7.36
N PHE A 80 3.00 -13.18 -6.28
CA PHE A 80 4.15 -14.07 -6.26
C PHE A 80 3.98 -15.27 -7.21
N ASN A 81 2.77 -15.82 -7.28
CA ASN A 81 2.46 -16.96 -8.12
C ASN A 81 2.29 -16.59 -9.61
N SER A 82 1.92 -15.34 -9.91
CA SER A 82 1.63 -14.88 -11.28
C SER A 82 2.83 -14.22 -11.97
N VAL A 83 3.80 -13.68 -11.20
CA VAL A 83 4.86 -12.83 -11.75
C VAL A 83 6.20 -13.61 -11.77
N PRO A 84 6.78 -13.91 -12.96
CA PRO A 84 8.04 -14.61 -13.07
C PRO A 84 9.22 -13.73 -12.63
N LYS A 85 10.31 -14.39 -12.21
CA LYS A 85 11.59 -13.72 -11.91
C LYS A 85 12.10 -12.98 -13.17
N GLY A 86 12.56 -11.75 -12.99
CA GLY A 86 13.05 -10.89 -14.07
C GLY A 86 11.98 -9.96 -14.64
N THR A 87 10.75 -10.03 -14.16
CA THR A 87 9.70 -9.07 -14.54
C THR A 87 10.14 -7.66 -14.20
N ARG A 88 9.97 -6.75 -15.16
CA ARG A 88 10.26 -5.33 -14.99
C ARG A 88 9.28 -4.71 -13.99
N VAL A 89 9.82 -4.02 -12.99
CA VAL A 89 9.05 -3.21 -12.03
C VAL A 89 9.31 -1.74 -12.31
N GLN A 90 8.27 -0.94 -12.41
CA GLN A 90 8.34 0.50 -12.59
C GLN A 90 7.54 1.18 -11.49
N ILE A 91 8.19 2.01 -10.68
CA ILE A 91 7.55 2.84 -9.68
C ILE A 91 7.35 4.22 -10.29
N ILE A 92 6.11 4.65 -10.39
CA ILE A 92 5.72 5.91 -11.03
C ILE A 92 5.06 6.83 -10.02
N ASN A 93 5.21 8.14 -10.22
CA ASN A 93 4.49 9.15 -9.44
C ASN A 93 3.34 9.71 -10.26
N GLU A 94 2.31 8.91 -10.44
CA GLU A 94 1.05 9.31 -11.08
C GLU A 94 -0.08 9.21 -10.06
N PRO A 95 -0.38 10.31 -9.35
CA PRO A 95 -1.39 10.29 -8.29
C PRO A 95 -2.80 10.02 -8.79
N ILE A 96 -3.11 10.37 -10.03
CA ILE A 96 -4.44 10.18 -10.62
C ILE A 96 -4.38 9.01 -11.61
N LYS A 97 -5.19 8.01 -11.35
CA LYS A 97 -5.45 6.90 -12.27
C LYS A 97 -6.91 6.92 -12.68
N TYR A 98 -7.20 6.48 -13.87
CA TYR A 98 -8.56 6.36 -14.38
C TYR A 98 -8.69 5.11 -15.24
N SER A 99 -9.89 4.57 -15.31
CA SER A 99 -10.24 3.45 -16.21
C SER A 99 -11.61 3.66 -16.85
N VAL A 100 -11.78 3.05 -18.00
CA VAL A 100 -13.06 2.85 -18.64
C VAL A 100 -13.22 1.34 -18.76
N GLU A 101 -14.17 0.80 -18.04
CA GLU A 101 -14.42 -0.63 -17.98
C GLU A 101 -15.16 -1.14 -19.22
N PRO A 102 -15.14 -2.46 -19.50
CA PRO A 102 -15.83 -3.02 -20.65
C PRO A 102 -17.34 -2.75 -20.70
N ASP A 103 -17.97 -2.51 -19.55
CA ASP A 103 -19.38 -2.14 -19.42
C ASP A 103 -19.62 -0.62 -19.57
N GLY A 104 -18.58 0.15 -19.90
CA GLY A 104 -18.63 1.60 -20.09
C GLY A 104 -18.52 2.40 -18.81
N LYS A 105 -18.49 1.77 -17.64
CA LYS A 105 -18.29 2.48 -16.38
C LYS A 105 -16.91 3.12 -16.33
N ARG A 106 -16.88 4.32 -15.76
CA ARG A 106 -15.67 5.13 -15.63
C ARG A 106 -15.31 5.26 -14.17
N TYR A 107 -14.06 5.00 -13.83
CA TYR A 107 -13.56 5.14 -12.47
C TYR A 107 -12.36 6.07 -12.43
N VAL A 108 -12.25 6.79 -11.33
CA VAL A 108 -11.08 7.59 -10.98
C VAL A 108 -10.58 7.18 -9.60
N GLU A 109 -9.27 7.02 -9.46
CA GLU A 109 -8.57 6.74 -8.22
C GLU A 109 -7.51 7.80 -8.01
N VAL A 110 -7.56 8.52 -6.89
CA VAL A 110 -6.63 9.62 -6.61
C VAL A 110 -5.88 9.35 -5.31
N HIS A 111 -4.57 9.31 -5.43
CA HIS A 111 -3.64 9.15 -4.32
C HIS A 111 -2.97 10.47 -3.95
N GLN A 112 -2.39 10.51 -2.78
CA GLN A 112 -1.46 11.58 -2.41
C GLN A 112 -0.20 11.50 -3.30
N PRO A 113 0.27 12.63 -3.87
CA PRO A 113 1.54 12.65 -4.59
C PRO A 113 2.71 12.35 -3.66
N LEU A 114 3.85 11.96 -4.23
CA LEU A 114 5.08 11.77 -3.45
C LEU A 114 5.60 13.12 -2.95
N SER A 115 5.84 13.25 -1.64
CA SER A 115 6.62 14.35 -1.08
C SER A 115 8.07 14.25 -1.56
N ARG A 116 8.68 15.38 -1.86
CA ARG A 116 10.07 15.50 -2.29
C ARG A 116 10.95 16.12 -1.22
N THR A 117 10.33 16.85 -0.30
CA THR A 117 10.96 17.51 0.84
C THR A 117 10.14 17.27 2.10
N ASP A 118 10.74 17.48 3.28
CA ASP A 118 10.06 17.34 4.57
C ASP A 118 8.96 18.40 4.78
N ASN A 119 9.00 19.49 3.99
CA ASN A 119 8.01 20.55 4.05
C ASN A 119 6.80 20.32 3.12
N ASP A 120 6.85 19.30 2.28
CA ASP A 120 5.76 18.97 1.37
C ASP A 120 4.62 18.29 2.15
N ASP A 121 3.42 18.86 2.09
CA ASP A 121 2.22 18.17 2.56
C ASP A 121 1.53 17.47 1.38
N PRO A 122 1.60 16.13 1.29
CA PRO A 122 0.98 15.38 0.20
C PRO A 122 -0.53 15.57 0.09
N GLN A 123 -1.19 16.01 1.18
CA GLN A 123 -2.64 16.26 1.15
C GLN A 123 -2.99 17.55 0.42
N THR A 124 -2.14 18.56 0.48
CA THR A 124 -2.40 19.89 -0.08
C THR A 124 -1.58 20.23 -1.32
N MET A 125 -0.48 19.50 -1.57
CA MET A 125 0.34 19.70 -2.78
C MET A 125 -0.52 19.70 -4.05
N PRO A 126 -0.24 20.60 -5.03
CA PRO A 126 -0.92 20.55 -6.31
C PRO A 126 -0.61 19.26 -7.07
N ILE A 127 -1.63 18.66 -7.67
CA ILE A 127 -1.49 17.50 -8.56
C ILE A 127 -1.56 18.00 -10.00
N ALA A 128 -0.49 17.76 -10.77
CA ALA A 128 -0.49 18.08 -12.20
C ALA A 128 -1.38 17.08 -12.95
N LEU A 129 -2.32 17.61 -13.73
CA LEU A 129 -3.19 16.80 -14.58
C LEU A 129 -2.44 16.43 -15.87
N SER A 130 -2.23 15.14 -16.10
CA SER A 130 -1.69 14.64 -17.36
C SER A 130 -2.65 14.89 -18.54
N ALA A 131 -2.14 14.83 -19.76
CA ALA A 131 -2.99 14.97 -20.96
C ALA A 131 -4.11 13.93 -20.98
N GLY A 132 -3.84 12.69 -20.55
CA GLY A 132 -4.83 11.62 -20.45
C GLY A 132 -5.93 11.92 -19.44
N VAL A 133 -5.56 12.43 -18.25
CA VAL A 133 -6.56 12.83 -17.24
C VAL A 133 -7.43 13.98 -17.75
N LYS A 134 -6.84 14.97 -18.42
CA LYS A 134 -7.60 16.08 -19.01
C LYS A 134 -8.58 15.59 -20.09
N ALA A 135 -8.13 14.67 -20.94
CA ALA A 135 -9.00 14.06 -21.95
C ALA A 135 -10.14 13.23 -21.31
N PHE A 136 -9.84 12.46 -20.27
CA PHE A 136 -10.83 11.71 -19.50
C PHE A 136 -11.89 12.62 -18.86
N MET A 137 -11.46 13.76 -18.28
CA MET A 137 -12.37 14.75 -17.70
C MET A 137 -13.21 15.50 -18.75
N ALA A 138 -12.65 15.73 -19.96
CA ALA A 138 -13.32 16.41 -21.05
C ALA A 138 -14.32 15.51 -21.82
N ASP A 139 -14.27 14.21 -21.58
CA ASP A 139 -15.19 13.24 -22.18
C ASP A 139 -16.61 13.44 -21.63
N GLY A 140 -17.58 13.54 -22.53
CA GLY A 140 -18.98 13.82 -22.20
C GLY A 140 -19.65 12.83 -21.24
N GLU A 141 -19.11 11.62 -21.12
CA GLU A 141 -19.59 10.55 -20.26
C GLU A 141 -18.96 10.57 -18.86
N THR A 142 -17.99 11.46 -18.62
CA THR A 142 -17.31 11.59 -17.31
C THR A 142 -17.94 12.71 -16.48
N ASP A 143 -18.27 12.41 -15.24
CA ASP A 143 -18.68 13.42 -14.25
C ASP A 143 -17.44 14.12 -13.68
N THR A 144 -17.16 15.29 -14.22
CA THR A 144 -16.00 16.11 -13.84
C THR A 144 -16.03 16.54 -12.37
N ALA A 145 -17.22 16.79 -11.81
CA ALA A 145 -17.35 17.19 -10.40
C ALA A 145 -16.94 16.05 -9.46
N VAL A 146 -17.25 14.81 -9.83
CA VAL A 146 -16.78 13.61 -9.07
C VAL A 146 -15.26 13.51 -9.13
N VAL A 147 -14.66 13.72 -10.32
CA VAL A 147 -13.20 13.67 -10.48
C VAL A 147 -12.53 14.77 -9.64
N GLU A 148 -13.03 16.00 -9.67
CA GLU A 148 -12.52 17.11 -8.87
C GLU A 148 -12.64 16.84 -7.36
N SER A 149 -13.76 16.29 -6.92
CA SER A 149 -13.95 15.86 -5.52
C SER A 149 -12.96 14.78 -5.11
N ALA A 150 -12.69 13.81 -5.98
CA ALA A 150 -11.69 12.77 -5.74
C ALA A 150 -10.27 13.35 -5.64
N ILE A 151 -9.93 14.35 -6.48
CA ILE A 151 -8.64 15.07 -6.44
C ILE A 151 -8.45 15.81 -5.11
N VAL A 152 -9.50 16.39 -4.55
CA VAL A 152 -9.44 17.03 -3.23
C VAL A 152 -9.29 15.98 -2.12
N ARG A 153 -10.06 14.88 -2.19
CA ARG A 153 -10.12 13.86 -1.14
C ARG A 153 -8.85 13.00 -1.06
N ARG A 154 -8.27 12.62 -2.20
CA ARG A 154 -7.04 11.78 -2.29
C ARG A 154 -7.11 10.49 -1.49
N SER A 155 -8.26 9.82 -1.53
CA SER A 155 -8.54 8.63 -0.70
C SER A 155 -7.76 7.37 -1.12
N GLY A 156 -7.22 7.34 -2.35
CA GLY A 156 -6.63 6.14 -2.93
C GLY A 156 -7.64 5.04 -3.27
N MET A 157 -8.92 5.36 -3.20
CA MET A 157 -10.01 4.42 -3.51
C MET A 157 -10.63 4.77 -4.86
N PRO A 158 -10.96 3.77 -5.69
CA PRO A 158 -11.70 3.98 -6.92
C PRO A 158 -13.08 4.60 -6.64
N VAL A 159 -13.44 5.61 -7.41
CA VAL A 159 -14.73 6.29 -7.35
C VAL A 159 -15.37 6.22 -8.73
N LEU A 160 -16.67 5.85 -8.78
CA LEU A 160 -17.43 5.85 -10.03
C LEU A 160 -17.63 7.28 -10.52
N ALA A 161 -17.08 7.59 -11.68
CA ALA A 161 -17.09 8.91 -12.31
C ALA A 161 -17.89 8.93 -13.62
N SER A 162 -18.80 7.99 -13.84
CA SER A 162 -19.72 7.98 -14.98
C SER A 162 -20.82 9.01 -14.78
N LYS A 163 -21.07 9.82 -15.80
CA LYS A 163 -22.12 10.84 -15.77
C LYS A 163 -23.52 10.18 -15.69
N GLY A 164 -24.36 10.69 -14.79
CA GLY A 164 -25.72 10.18 -14.62
C GLY A 164 -25.86 8.84 -13.90
N MET A 165 -24.77 8.19 -13.55
CA MET A 165 -24.78 7.04 -12.66
C MET A 165 -24.53 7.54 -11.24
N VAL A 166 -25.56 7.58 -10.40
CA VAL A 166 -25.38 7.65 -8.95
C VAL A 166 -24.65 6.38 -8.54
N ALA A 167 -23.61 6.51 -7.73
CA ALA A 167 -23.06 5.36 -7.03
C ALA A 167 -24.21 4.76 -6.20
N SER A 168 -24.90 3.75 -6.75
CA SER A 168 -25.66 2.85 -5.89
C SER A 168 -24.62 2.23 -4.98
N ASP A 169 -24.85 2.20 -3.69
CA ASP A 169 -23.98 1.71 -2.62
C ASP A 169 -23.52 0.25 -2.81
N ALA A 170 -22.85 -0.02 -3.89
CA ALA A 170 -22.00 -1.18 -4.05
C ALA A 170 -20.56 -0.72 -3.82
N ALA A 171 -20.22 -0.47 -2.56
CA ALA A 171 -18.86 -0.79 -2.13
C ALA A 171 -18.54 -2.17 -2.73
N PRO A 172 -17.33 -2.39 -3.32
CA PRO A 172 -16.90 -3.72 -3.72
C PRO A 172 -17.21 -4.62 -2.53
N ALA A 173 -17.98 -5.68 -2.77
CA ALA A 173 -18.50 -6.53 -1.73
C ALA A 173 -17.39 -6.75 -0.70
N ALA A 174 -17.60 -6.26 0.50
CA ALA A 174 -16.72 -6.55 1.61
C ALA A 174 -16.60 -8.07 1.59
N VAL A 175 -15.38 -8.54 1.35
CA VAL A 175 -15.07 -9.97 1.49
C VAL A 175 -15.61 -10.32 2.87
N ALA A 176 -16.64 -11.17 2.90
CA ALA A 176 -17.29 -11.57 4.13
C ALA A 176 -16.19 -11.91 5.14
N PRO A 177 -16.30 -11.47 6.39
CA PRO A 177 -15.33 -11.88 7.40
C PRO A 177 -15.32 -13.40 7.40
N LEU A 178 -14.17 -14.00 7.12
CA LEU A 178 -13.94 -15.40 7.40
C LEU A 178 -14.30 -15.58 8.87
N GLU A 179 -15.33 -16.38 9.15
CA GLU A 179 -15.75 -16.70 10.49
C GLU A 179 -14.51 -17.13 11.27
N ALA A 180 -14.22 -16.38 12.32
CA ALA A 180 -13.11 -16.67 13.20
C ALA A 180 -13.37 -18.05 13.81
N SER A 181 -12.66 -19.04 13.31
CA SER A 181 -12.48 -20.30 14.02
C SER A 181 -11.92 -19.93 15.38
N GLN A 182 -12.65 -20.30 16.43
CA GLN A 182 -12.27 -20.12 17.82
C GLN A 182 -11.00 -20.97 18.07
N ALA A 183 -9.85 -20.34 17.89
CA ALA A 183 -8.58 -20.82 18.41
C ALA A 183 -8.29 -20.07 19.69
N GLU A 184 -8.05 -20.81 20.75
CA GLU A 184 -7.83 -20.40 22.11
C GLU A 184 -6.87 -19.21 22.21
N GLU A 185 -7.31 -18.19 22.96
CA GLU A 185 -6.61 -16.97 23.31
C GLU A 185 -5.38 -17.30 24.18
N GLN A 186 -4.26 -17.60 23.54
CA GLN A 186 -2.96 -17.53 24.19
C GLN A 186 -2.49 -16.07 24.14
N THR A 187 -2.42 -15.47 25.30
CA THR A 187 -2.02 -14.08 25.53
C THR A 187 -0.55 -13.89 25.13
N ILE A 188 -0.30 -13.56 23.87
CA ILE A 188 0.99 -13.11 23.39
C ILE A 188 1.02 -11.59 23.50
N PRO A 189 2.10 -10.96 24.02
CA PRO A 189 2.20 -9.51 24.07
C PRO A 189 2.08 -8.96 22.65
N LYS A 190 1.05 -8.15 22.37
CA LYS A 190 0.90 -7.45 21.11
C LYS A 190 2.16 -6.61 20.87
N LEU A 191 2.97 -7.01 19.88
CA LEU A 191 3.99 -6.16 19.29
C LEU A 191 3.27 -4.95 18.66
N THR A 192 3.15 -3.87 19.43
CA THR A 192 2.68 -2.59 18.90
C THR A 192 3.66 -2.13 17.83
N GLN A 193 3.18 -1.98 16.60
CA GLN A 193 4.01 -1.50 15.49
C GLN A 193 4.59 -0.12 15.84
N PRO A 194 5.89 0.12 15.56
CA PRO A 194 6.47 1.43 15.75
C PRO A 194 5.80 2.45 14.85
N GLY A 195 5.53 3.62 15.39
CA GLY A 195 5.16 4.80 14.61
C GLY A 195 6.21 5.12 13.54
N PRO A 196 5.92 6.05 12.62
CA PRO A 196 6.81 6.39 11.51
C PRO A 196 8.20 6.78 12.04
N ILE A 197 9.23 6.09 11.55
CA ILE A 197 10.63 6.41 11.84
C ILE A 197 11.03 7.50 10.85
N TYR A 198 10.86 8.75 11.23
CA TYR A 198 11.51 9.85 10.53
C TYR A 198 12.99 9.83 10.92
N SER A 199 13.88 9.71 9.96
CA SER A 199 15.30 9.91 10.16
C SER A 199 15.53 11.40 10.31
N GLU A 200 15.84 11.88 11.51
CA GLU A 200 16.54 13.14 11.65
C GLU A 200 17.93 12.95 11.06
N SER A 201 18.15 13.55 9.90
CA SER A 201 19.48 13.70 9.29
C SER A 201 20.10 14.96 9.86
N HIS A 202 21.19 14.78 10.58
CA HIS A 202 22.19 15.83 10.79
C HIS A 202 23.20 15.77 9.66
#